data_bdd6278b26bbdd587b88bdf83a7f5175
#
_entry.id   bdd6278b26bbdd587b88bdf83a7f5175
#
_cell.length_a   1.000
_cell.length_b   1.000
_cell.length_c   1.000
_cell.angle_alpha   90.00
_cell.angle_beta   90.00
_cell.angle_gamma   90.00
#
_symmetry.space_group_name_H-M   'P 1'
#
loop_
_entity.id
_entity.type
_entity.pdbx_description
1 polymer ?
#
loop_
_entity_poly.entity_id
_entity_poly.type
_entity_poly.pdbx_seq_one_letter_code
_entity_poly.pdbx_strand_id
1 'polypeptide(L)'
;ITDSLVGSEMCIRDRNSWTGPQLDLQRKDLGMSRSILESWISLDIANEIFTYTGFNYDSLKEIALDKSFQAFEMKGLSLTSKINSDISYFSSHNLIGYKEGSSKPDEYLIFMAHWDHLGINDELVGDKVFNGAADNATGVAAVIELARKFDQVQTERSVIFTALTLEESGLLGSAYLAESPPFDLANVVAGFNFDRVLPTGKTKDMAVIGYGASELEDYLEEELQKQGRYINPDPNPEKGYFYRSDHISFAKKGVPVLYSDDGFDLVEGGIEEGFNEIYDYTNFRYHGVNDCLLYTSDAADEE
;
A
#
# COMPACT_ATOMS: atom_id res chain seq x y z
N ILE A 1 3.13 15.10 -10.29
CA ILE A 1 3.18 14.58 -11.67
C ILE A 1 3.67 13.13 -11.69
N THR A 2 4.36 12.67 -10.64
CA THR A 2 4.90 11.31 -10.56
C THR A 2 3.83 10.23 -10.32
N ASP A 3 2.70 10.58 -9.74
CA ASP A 3 1.62 9.62 -9.43
C ASP A 3 0.77 9.24 -10.66
N SER A 4 0.88 9.98 -11.76
CA SER A 4 0.02 9.80 -12.94
C SER A 4 0.60 8.88 -14.03
N LEU A 5 1.85 8.42 -13.90
CA LEU A 5 2.51 7.59 -14.91
C LEU A 5 2.61 6.11 -14.55
N VAL A 6 2.13 5.73 -13.37
CA VAL A 6 2.14 4.34 -12.94
C VAL A 6 0.89 3.65 -13.50
N GLY A 7 1.01 3.22 -14.70
CA GLY A 7 0.45 2.01 -15.15
C GLY A 7 -0.93 1.89 -15.71
N SER A 8 -0.94 1.61 -16.99
CA SER A 8 -2.10 1.04 -17.71
C SER A 8 -2.57 -0.31 -17.12
N GLU A 9 -1.71 -1.08 -16.48
CA GLU A 9 -2.08 -2.34 -15.82
C GLU A 9 -2.83 -2.13 -14.50
N MET A 10 -2.51 -1.07 -13.74
CA MET A 10 -3.27 -0.69 -12.55
C MET A 10 -4.74 -0.38 -12.86
N CYS A 11 -5.00 0.38 -13.91
CA CYS A 11 -6.37 0.78 -14.27
C CYS A 11 -7.29 -0.38 -14.63
N ILE A 12 -6.76 -1.52 -15.06
CA ILE A 12 -7.57 -2.68 -15.42
C ILE A 12 -7.87 -3.56 -14.20
N ARG A 13 -6.94 -3.67 -13.27
CA ARG A 13 -7.06 -4.54 -12.07
C ARG A 13 -7.76 -3.85 -10.92
N ASP A 14 -7.47 -2.59 -10.69
CA ASP A 14 -8.10 -1.78 -9.64
C ASP A 14 -9.41 -1.12 -10.09
N ARG A 15 -10.04 -1.65 -11.12
CA ARG A 15 -11.29 -1.11 -11.66
C ARG A 15 -12.39 -1.00 -10.62
N ASN A 16 -12.39 -1.89 -9.65
CA ASN A 16 -13.39 -1.92 -8.59
C ASN A 16 -13.15 -0.83 -7.54
N SER A 17 -11.90 -0.51 -7.22
CA SER A 17 -11.56 0.52 -6.22
C SER A 17 -11.66 1.96 -6.75
N TRP A 18 -11.51 2.17 -8.07
CA TRP A 18 -11.52 3.50 -8.68
C TRP A 18 -12.80 3.85 -9.46
N THR A 19 -13.80 2.97 -9.43
CA THR A 19 -15.13 3.22 -10.01
C THR A 19 -16.14 3.53 -8.92
N GLY A 20 -17.19 4.28 -9.24
CA GLY A 20 -18.24 4.65 -8.29
C GLY A 20 -17.91 5.88 -7.46
N PRO A 21 -18.46 6.01 -6.25
CA PRO A 21 -18.21 7.14 -5.36
C PRO A 21 -16.75 7.27 -4.99
N GLN A 22 -16.18 8.44 -5.20
CA GLN A 22 -14.80 8.74 -4.79
C GLN A 22 -14.79 9.36 -3.40
N LEU A 23 -13.90 8.89 -2.55
CA LEU A 23 -13.80 9.32 -1.17
C LEU A 23 -12.66 10.32 -1.02
N ASP A 24 -12.81 11.27 -0.10
CA ASP A 24 -11.74 12.18 0.31
C ASP A 24 -11.93 12.63 1.75
N LEU A 25 -10.84 13.06 2.37
CA LEU A 25 -10.88 13.64 3.72
C LEU A 25 -11.56 15.02 3.71
N GLN A 26 -12.38 15.24 4.71
CA GLN A 26 -12.89 16.60 4.97
C GLN A 26 -11.78 17.46 5.57
N ARG A 27 -11.07 18.20 4.73
CA ARG A 27 -9.98 19.09 5.14
C ARG A 27 -10.49 20.45 5.57
N LYS A 28 -9.75 21.09 6.49
CA LYS A 28 -10.09 22.46 6.99
C LYS A 28 -10.04 23.51 5.89
N ASP A 29 -9.21 23.33 4.90
CA ASP A 29 -9.06 24.22 3.75
C ASP A 29 -10.04 23.92 2.61
N LEU A 30 -10.97 22.97 2.81
CA LEU A 30 -11.93 22.51 1.81
C LEU A 30 -11.26 22.00 0.51
N GLY A 31 -10.06 21.44 0.62
CA GLY A 31 -9.30 20.93 -0.52
C GLY A 31 -8.59 22.00 -1.36
N MET A 32 -8.50 23.24 -0.89
CA MET A 32 -7.86 24.33 -1.65
C MET A 32 -6.36 24.13 -1.86
N SER A 33 -5.71 23.27 -1.10
CA SER A 33 -4.32 22.87 -1.27
C SER A 33 -4.12 21.77 -2.34
N ARG A 34 -5.18 21.19 -2.86
CA ARG A 34 -5.14 20.13 -3.88
C ARG A 34 -5.21 20.68 -5.30
N SER A 35 -4.94 19.82 -6.27
CA SER A 35 -5.13 20.14 -7.68
C SER A 35 -6.60 20.45 -7.98
N ILE A 36 -6.84 21.39 -8.89
CA ILE A 36 -8.21 21.78 -9.30
C ILE A 36 -8.96 20.61 -9.93
N LEU A 37 -8.24 19.73 -10.62
CA LEU A 37 -8.74 18.52 -11.25
C LEU A 37 -7.74 17.40 -11.08
N GLU A 38 -8.21 16.30 -10.53
CA GLU A 38 -7.51 15.03 -10.47
C GLU A 38 -8.38 14.00 -11.18
N SER A 39 -7.84 13.27 -12.14
CA SER A 39 -8.59 12.28 -12.89
C SER A 39 -7.67 11.25 -13.54
N TRP A 40 -8.25 10.12 -13.89
CA TRP A 40 -7.61 9.08 -14.68
C TRP A 40 -8.06 9.17 -16.13
N ILE A 41 -7.15 8.91 -17.03
CA ILE A 41 -7.44 8.77 -18.46
C ILE A 41 -6.98 7.40 -18.94
N SER A 42 -7.66 6.85 -19.94
CA SER A 42 -7.22 5.59 -20.56
C SER A 42 -5.87 5.76 -21.28
N LEU A 43 -5.14 4.63 -21.44
CA LEU A 43 -3.90 4.62 -22.19
C LEU A 43 -4.09 5.12 -23.64
N ASP A 44 -5.22 4.78 -24.26
CA ASP A 44 -5.53 5.23 -25.62
C ASP A 44 -5.62 6.77 -25.68
N ILE A 45 -6.34 7.37 -24.75
CA ILE A 45 -6.45 8.84 -24.63
C ILE A 45 -5.06 9.46 -24.33
N ALA A 46 -4.26 8.85 -23.46
CA ALA A 46 -2.90 9.32 -23.21
C ALA A 46 -2.06 9.30 -24.51
N ASN A 47 -2.09 8.20 -25.26
CA ASN A 47 -1.40 8.07 -26.54
C ASN A 47 -1.86 9.11 -27.58
N GLU A 48 -3.15 9.38 -27.65
CA GLU A 48 -3.69 10.44 -28.53
C GLU A 48 -3.17 11.81 -28.16
N ILE A 49 -3.16 12.15 -26.86
CA ILE A 49 -2.64 13.43 -26.35
C ILE A 49 -1.15 13.59 -26.68
N PHE A 50 -0.34 12.57 -26.41
CA PHE A 50 1.09 12.63 -26.69
C PHE A 50 1.36 12.72 -28.20
N THR A 51 0.67 11.93 -29.01
CA THR A 51 0.78 11.97 -30.49
C THR A 51 0.38 13.35 -31.04
N TYR A 52 -0.72 13.92 -30.55
CA TYR A 52 -1.16 15.26 -30.97
C TYR A 52 -0.12 16.34 -30.65
N THR A 53 0.62 16.21 -29.56
CA THR A 53 1.67 17.14 -29.17
C THR A 53 3.04 16.83 -29.76
N GLY A 54 3.12 15.82 -30.62
CA GLY A 54 4.35 15.43 -31.34
C GLY A 54 5.28 14.52 -30.52
N PHE A 55 4.78 13.91 -29.48
CA PHE A 55 5.54 12.98 -28.65
C PHE A 55 5.06 11.55 -28.80
N ASN A 56 5.91 10.60 -28.42
CA ASN A 56 5.56 9.20 -28.28
C ASN A 56 5.56 8.83 -26.79
N TYR A 57 4.45 8.27 -26.30
CA TYR A 57 4.26 7.94 -24.89
C TYR A 57 5.30 6.94 -24.37
N ASP A 58 5.53 5.84 -25.11
CA ASP A 58 6.45 4.79 -24.68
C ASP A 58 7.90 5.31 -24.61
N SER A 59 8.31 6.08 -25.62
CA SER A 59 9.65 6.72 -25.61
C SER A 59 9.81 7.69 -24.46
N LEU A 60 8.78 8.46 -24.11
CA LEU A 60 8.82 9.37 -22.97
C LEU A 60 8.88 8.63 -21.64
N LYS A 61 8.16 7.52 -21.54
CA LYS A 61 8.17 6.64 -20.35
C LYS A 61 9.58 6.10 -20.10
N GLU A 62 10.30 5.68 -21.15
CA GLU A 62 11.70 5.22 -21.05
C GLU A 62 12.62 6.36 -20.63
N ILE A 63 12.51 7.52 -21.25
CA ILE A 63 13.36 8.68 -20.94
C ILE A 63 13.08 9.20 -19.52
N ALA A 64 11.85 9.11 -19.03
CA ALA A 64 11.48 9.56 -17.70
C ALA A 64 12.17 8.78 -16.56
N LEU A 65 12.75 7.61 -16.85
CA LEU A 65 13.57 6.85 -15.90
C LEU A 65 14.97 7.46 -15.71
N ASP A 66 15.41 8.33 -16.61
CA ASP A 66 16.72 8.98 -16.50
C ASP A 66 16.66 10.15 -15.50
N LYS A 67 17.64 10.20 -14.58
CA LYS A 67 17.74 11.27 -13.57
C LYS A 67 17.88 12.68 -14.17
N SER A 68 18.29 12.78 -15.41
CA SER A 68 18.41 14.04 -16.15
C SER A 68 17.08 14.50 -16.79
N PHE A 69 16.02 13.68 -16.71
CA PHE A 69 14.74 14.04 -17.28
C PHE A 69 14.21 15.35 -16.71
N GLN A 70 13.79 16.24 -17.60
CA GLN A 70 13.17 17.51 -17.25
C GLN A 70 11.72 17.50 -17.71
N ALA A 71 10.81 17.84 -16.80
CA ALA A 71 9.41 18.07 -17.17
C ALA A 71 9.30 19.20 -18.18
N PHE A 72 8.43 19.05 -19.15
CA PHE A 72 8.21 20.03 -20.22
C PHE A 72 6.72 20.33 -20.41
N GLU A 73 6.43 21.49 -20.96
CA GLU A 73 5.07 21.91 -21.28
C GLU A 73 4.61 21.31 -22.62
N MET A 74 3.48 20.63 -22.63
CA MET A 74 2.81 20.20 -23.86
C MET A 74 1.96 21.36 -24.40
N LYS A 75 2.54 22.11 -25.35
CA LYS A 75 1.89 23.29 -25.93
C LYS A 75 0.71 22.93 -26.82
N GLY A 76 -0.25 23.82 -26.86
CA GLY A 76 -1.43 23.69 -27.73
C GLY A 76 -2.55 22.81 -27.18
N LEU A 77 -2.42 22.33 -25.95
CA LEU A 77 -3.49 21.63 -25.24
C LEU A 77 -4.30 22.59 -24.38
N SER A 78 -5.60 22.38 -24.38
CA SER A 78 -6.52 22.98 -23.40
C SER A 78 -7.49 21.91 -22.91
N LEU A 79 -7.77 21.93 -21.62
CA LEU A 79 -8.76 21.05 -21.01
C LEU A 79 -9.95 21.88 -20.54
N THR A 80 -11.15 21.44 -20.94
CA THR A 80 -12.41 21.97 -20.41
C THR A 80 -13.12 20.82 -19.70
N SER A 81 -13.43 21.00 -18.43
CA SER A 81 -14.14 20.00 -17.65
C SER A 81 -15.39 20.62 -17.02
N LYS A 82 -16.47 19.86 -16.99
CA LYS A 82 -17.68 20.17 -16.22
C LYS A 82 -18.03 18.97 -15.37
N ILE A 83 -17.88 19.13 -14.06
CA ILE A 83 -18.16 18.07 -13.09
C ILE A 83 -19.40 18.47 -12.30
N ASN A 84 -20.37 17.55 -12.20
CA ASN A 84 -21.48 17.66 -11.27
C ASN A 84 -21.26 16.55 -10.23
N SER A 85 -21.18 16.94 -8.96
CA SER A 85 -20.94 15.99 -7.87
C SER A 85 -22.07 16.08 -6.85
N ASP A 86 -22.55 14.94 -6.41
CA ASP A 86 -23.39 14.80 -5.22
C ASP A 86 -22.45 14.46 -4.05
N ILE A 87 -22.43 15.33 -3.03
CA ILE A 87 -21.52 15.19 -1.91
C ILE A 87 -22.29 14.70 -0.68
N SER A 88 -21.84 13.62 -0.10
CA SER A 88 -22.33 13.09 1.18
C SER A 88 -21.17 12.94 2.18
N TYR A 89 -21.49 12.93 3.46
CA TYR A 89 -20.52 12.79 4.54
C TYR A 89 -20.79 11.53 5.34
N PHE A 90 -19.73 10.83 5.68
CA PHE A 90 -19.77 9.71 6.62
C PHE A 90 -18.51 9.72 7.47
N SER A 91 -18.44 8.87 8.48
CA SER A 91 -17.29 8.73 9.36
C SER A 91 -16.80 7.30 9.37
N SER A 92 -15.48 7.14 9.37
CA SER A 92 -14.80 5.89 9.66
C SER A 92 -13.76 6.11 10.76
N HIS A 93 -13.07 5.05 11.21
CA HIS A 93 -12.20 5.13 12.36
C HIS A 93 -10.89 4.39 12.11
N ASN A 94 -9.77 5.01 12.46
CA ASN A 94 -8.54 4.30 12.75
C ASN A 94 -8.62 3.75 14.18
N LEU A 95 -8.18 2.53 14.38
CA LEU A 95 -8.03 1.95 15.70
C LEU A 95 -6.57 2.08 16.15
N ILE A 96 -6.35 2.54 17.36
CA ILE A 96 -5.01 2.75 17.91
C ILE A 96 -4.90 2.01 19.24
N GLY A 97 -4.01 1.04 19.30
CA GLY A 97 -3.53 0.41 20.54
C GLY A 97 -2.23 1.08 20.97
N TYR A 98 -2.03 1.22 22.27
CA TYR A 98 -0.87 1.88 22.84
C TYR A 98 -0.30 1.09 24.01
N LYS A 99 1.02 0.94 24.04
CA LYS A 99 1.78 0.40 25.17
C LYS A 99 2.86 1.39 25.55
N GLU A 100 2.83 1.85 26.79
CA GLU A 100 3.82 2.80 27.33
C GLU A 100 5.19 2.15 27.51
N GLY A 101 6.22 2.87 27.08
CA GLY A 101 7.63 2.53 27.28
C GLY A 101 8.10 2.82 28.68
N SER A 102 9.16 2.12 29.12
CA SER A 102 9.67 2.21 30.50
C SER A 102 10.66 3.36 30.74
N SER A 103 11.56 3.62 29.80
CA SER A 103 12.65 4.60 29.95
C SER A 103 12.63 5.71 28.90
N LYS A 104 11.94 5.47 27.77
CA LYS A 104 11.79 6.40 26.67
C LYS A 104 10.31 6.45 26.21
N PRO A 105 9.38 6.83 27.11
CA PRO A 105 7.96 6.75 26.82
C PRO A 105 7.51 7.72 25.71
N ASP A 106 8.28 8.76 25.43
CA ASP A 106 7.99 9.76 24.40
C ASP A 106 8.57 9.40 23.01
N GLU A 107 9.34 8.30 22.90
CA GLU A 107 9.80 7.76 21.62
C GLU A 107 8.88 6.59 21.21
N TYR A 108 8.48 6.54 19.95
CA TYR A 108 7.45 5.59 19.48
C TYR A 108 7.94 4.66 18.38
N LEU A 109 7.54 3.40 18.48
CA LEU A 109 7.50 2.46 17.36
C LEU A 109 6.04 2.35 16.93
N ILE A 110 5.76 2.35 15.61
CA ILE A 110 4.41 2.19 15.09
C ILE A 110 4.33 0.96 14.16
N PHE A 111 3.36 0.09 14.44
CA PHE A 111 3.00 -1.04 13.59
C PHE A 111 1.64 -0.76 12.97
N MET A 112 1.53 -0.92 11.66
CA MET A 112 0.33 -0.55 10.93
C MET A 112 -0.11 -1.60 9.93
N ALA A 113 -1.42 -1.75 9.78
CA ALA A 113 -2.10 -2.50 8.74
C ALA A 113 -3.46 -1.86 8.49
N HIS A 114 -3.99 -1.92 7.26
CA HIS A 114 -5.36 -1.47 7.03
C HIS A 114 -6.37 -2.59 7.32
N TRP A 115 -7.58 -2.22 7.70
CA TRP A 115 -8.65 -3.15 8.06
C TRP A 115 -9.86 -3.06 7.13
N ASP A 116 -9.87 -2.11 6.23
CA ASP A 116 -10.89 -1.99 5.19
C ASP A 116 -10.55 -2.86 3.97
N HIS A 117 -11.56 -3.10 3.15
CA HIS A 117 -11.44 -3.68 1.84
C HIS A 117 -12.59 -3.18 0.95
N LEU A 118 -12.77 -3.72 -0.26
CA LEU A 118 -13.69 -3.21 -1.27
C LEU A 118 -15.19 -3.40 -0.93
N GLY A 119 -15.52 -4.20 0.08
CA GLY A 119 -16.88 -4.35 0.58
C GLY A 119 -17.76 -5.28 -0.27
N ILE A 120 -18.91 -4.79 -0.73
CA ILE A 120 -19.90 -5.58 -1.45
C ILE A 120 -20.22 -4.91 -2.79
N ASN A 121 -20.21 -5.69 -3.87
CA ASN A 121 -20.67 -5.25 -5.18
C ASN A 121 -21.95 -6.00 -5.58
N ASP A 122 -23.08 -5.33 -5.49
CA ASP A 122 -24.40 -5.89 -5.78
C ASP A 122 -24.64 -6.23 -7.26
N GLU A 123 -23.79 -5.73 -8.17
CA GLU A 123 -23.88 -5.99 -9.61
C GLU A 123 -23.28 -7.34 -10.00
N LEU A 124 -22.47 -7.96 -9.12
CA LEU A 124 -21.89 -9.27 -9.38
C LEU A 124 -22.93 -10.39 -9.30
N VAL A 125 -22.74 -11.42 -10.12
CA VAL A 125 -23.51 -12.66 -10.09
C VAL A 125 -22.72 -13.70 -9.28
N GLY A 126 -23.36 -14.32 -8.29
CA GLY A 126 -22.72 -15.28 -7.39
C GLY A 126 -22.24 -14.61 -6.12
N ASP A 127 -20.99 -14.82 -5.75
CA ASP A 127 -20.38 -14.14 -4.61
C ASP A 127 -20.19 -12.65 -4.91
N LYS A 128 -20.57 -11.83 -3.96
CA LYS A 128 -20.57 -10.36 -4.08
C LYS A 128 -19.67 -9.69 -3.06
N VAL A 129 -19.13 -10.49 -2.13
CA VAL A 129 -18.36 -9.99 -0.99
C VAL A 129 -16.88 -10.07 -1.30
N PHE A 130 -16.22 -8.93 -1.23
CA PHE A 130 -14.77 -8.85 -1.28
C PHE A 130 -14.24 -9.02 0.14
N ASN A 131 -13.76 -10.23 0.44
CA ASN A 131 -13.42 -10.60 1.82
C ASN A 131 -12.12 -10.00 2.33
N GLY A 132 -11.14 -9.75 1.43
CA GLY A 132 -9.85 -9.18 1.82
C GLY A 132 -9.07 -10.06 2.79
N ALA A 133 -8.98 -11.36 2.52
CA ALA A 133 -8.35 -12.28 3.46
C ALA A 133 -6.83 -12.09 3.50
N ALA A 134 -6.17 -12.09 2.35
CA ALA A 134 -4.75 -11.76 2.27
C ALA A 134 -4.54 -10.25 2.33
N ASP A 135 -5.38 -9.49 1.63
CA ASP A 135 -5.40 -8.05 1.56
C ASP A 135 -6.65 -7.48 2.27
N ASN A 136 -6.65 -7.14 3.63
CA ASN A 136 -5.44 -7.19 4.45
C ASN A 136 -5.74 -7.76 5.85
N ALA A 137 -6.62 -8.77 5.93
CA ALA A 137 -6.89 -9.41 7.23
C ALA A 137 -5.60 -10.06 7.81
N THR A 138 -4.68 -10.53 6.96
CA THR A 138 -3.39 -11.07 7.38
C THR A 138 -2.51 -10.02 8.05
N GLY A 139 -2.41 -8.82 7.51
CA GLY A 139 -1.66 -7.71 8.11
C GLY A 139 -2.27 -7.29 9.47
N VAL A 140 -3.60 -7.21 9.54
CA VAL A 140 -4.29 -6.93 10.82
C VAL A 140 -4.00 -8.02 11.85
N ALA A 141 -4.03 -9.30 11.45
CA ALA A 141 -3.69 -10.41 12.32
C ALA A 141 -2.23 -10.32 12.83
N ALA A 142 -1.29 -9.92 11.95
CA ALA A 142 0.10 -9.71 12.34
C ALA A 142 0.23 -8.59 13.38
N VAL A 143 -0.44 -7.44 13.19
CA VAL A 143 -0.44 -6.33 14.16
C VAL A 143 -1.04 -6.76 15.51
N ILE A 144 -2.13 -7.53 15.51
CA ILE A 144 -2.75 -8.06 16.75
C ILE A 144 -1.80 -9.02 17.47
N GLU A 145 -1.14 -9.92 16.74
CA GLU A 145 -0.22 -10.88 17.35
C GLU A 145 1.05 -10.18 17.90
N LEU A 146 1.54 -9.15 17.20
CA LEU A 146 2.60 -8.29 17.72
C LEU A 146 2.16 -7.60 19.01
N ALA A 147 0.96 -7.04 19.06
CA ALA A 147 0.44 -6.40 20.27
C ALA A 147 0.39 -7.38 21.45
N ARG A 148 -0.06 -8.63 21.22
CA ARG A 148 -0.06 -9.69 22.24
C ARG A 148 1.35 -10.06 22.72
N LYS A 149 2.33 -10.12 21.82
CA LYS A 149 3.73 -10.41 22.18
C LYS A 149 4.38 -9.26 22.93
N PHE A 150 4.16 -8.04 22.46
CA PHE A 150 4.67 -6.86 23.15
C PHE A 150 4.07 -6.66 24.54
N ASP A 151 2.82 -7.08 24.77
CA ASP A 151 2.20 -7.04 26.11
C ASP A 151 2.99 -7.86 27.15
N GLN A 152 3.64 -8.92 26.71
CA GLN A 152 4.39 -9.84 27.58
C GLN A 152 5.83 -9.38 27.89
N VAL A 153 6.32 -8.33 27.20
CA VAL A 153 7.70 -7.85 27.37
C VAL A 153 7.71 -6.37 27.74
N GLN A 154 8.69 -5.96 28.54
CA GLN A 154 8.89 -4.55 28.83
C GLN A 154 9.76 -3.93 27.73
N THR A 155 9.28 -2.83 27.14
CA THR A 155 9.98 -2.06 26.12
C THR A 155 10.54 -0.78 26.70
N GLU A 156 11.65 -0.30 26.17
CA GLU A 156 12.17 1.03 26.51
C GLU A 156 11.29 2.14 25.94
N ARG A 157 10.92 1.99 24.66
CA ARG A 157 10.06 2.92 23.91
C ARG A 157 8.62 2.50 23.96
N SER A 158 7.74 3.44 23.79
CA SER A 158 6.33 3.20 23.60
C SER A 158 6.07 2.54 22.25
N VAL A 159 5.03 1.70 22.20
CA VAL A 159 4.65 0.97 21.00
C VAL A 159 3.21 1.29 20.65
N ILE A 160 2.99 1.66 19.40
CA ILE A 160 1.69 2.00 18.83
C ILE A 160 1.33 0.91 17.82
N PHE A 161 0.11 0.40 17.91
CA PHE A 161 -0.47 -0.59 16.99
C PHE A 161 -1.66 0.05 16.32
N THR A 162 -1.69 0.08 15.00
CA THR A 162 -2.78 0.74 14.28
C THR A 162 -3.46 -0.21 13.30
N ALA A 163 -4.80 -0.18 13.30
CA ALA A 163 -5.59 -0.69 12.20
C ALA A 163 -6.20 0.53 11.46
N LEU A 164 -5.74 0.78 10.26
CA LEU A 164 -6.06 1.96 9.46
C LEU A 164 -7.28 1.70 8.58
N THR A 165 -8.08 2.72 8.34
CA THR A 165 -9.26 2.64 7.49
C THR A 165 -9.03 3.31 6.14
N LEU A 166 -9.83 2.93 5.14
CA LEU A 166 -9.85 3.58 3.82
C LEU A 166 -8.48 3.64 3.12
N GLU A 167 -7.69 2.57 3.27
CA GLU A 167 -6.49 2.35 2.49
C GLU A 167 -6.86 2.20 1.01
N GLU A 168 -7.81 1.31 0.73
CA GLU A 168 -8.35 0.98 -0.59
C GLU A 168 -9.01 2.16 -1.31
N SER A 169 -9.33 3.20 -0.56
CA SER A 169 -9.95 4.44 -1.07
C SER A 169 -8.95 5.58 -1.20
N GLY A 170 -7.65 5.29 -1.23
CA GLY A 170 -6.58 6.26 -1.43
C GLY A 170 -5.84 6.66 -0.15
N LEU A 171 -5.57 5.69 0.74
CA LEU A 171 -4.73 5.86 1.93
C LEU A 171 -5.30 6.91 2.91
N LEU A 172 -6.64 7.07 2.96
CA LEU A 172 -7.24 8.19 3.67
C LEU A 172 -7.05 8.11 5.19
N GLY A 173 -7.07 6.89 5.74
CA GLY A 173 -6.88 6.67 7.18
C GLY A 173 -5.47 7.01 7.63
N SER A 174 -4.44 6.55 6.91
CA SER A 174 -3.05 6.88 7.21
C SER A 174 -2.75 8.36 6.96
N ALA A 175 -3.31 8.94 5.88
CA ALA A 175 -3.17 10.36 5.61
C ALA A 175 -3.75 11.21 6.75
N TYR A 176 -4.95 10.86 7.23
CA TYR A 176 -5.55 11.54 8.38
C TYR A 176 -4.70 11.41 9.65
N LEU A 177 -4.21 10.19 9.94
CA LEU A 177 -3.39 9.96 11.12
C LEU A 177 -2.06 10.72 11.05
N ALA A 178 -1.44 10.79 9.87
CA ALA A 178 -0.20 11.53 9.66
C ALA A 178 -0.40 13.07 9.63
N GLU A 179 -1.60 13.55 9.27
CA GLU A 179 -1.94 14.98 9.32
C GLU A 179 -2.39 15.47 10.70
N SER A 180 -2.99 14.57 11.50
CA SER A 180 -3.58 14.91 12.81
C SER A 180 -3.34 13.80 13.82
N PRO A 181 -2.07 13.46 14.11
CA PRO A 181 -1.73 12.39 15.03
C PRO A 181 -2.07 12.77 16.48
N PRO A 182 -2.49 11.80 17.32
CA PRO A 182 -2.64 12.02 18.76
C PRO A 182 -1.31 11.99 19.53
N PHE A 183 -0.20 11.84 18.85
CA PHE A 183 1.17 11.80 19.36
C PHE A 183 2.11 12.61 18.45
N ASP A 184 3.30 12.95 18.93
CA ASP A 184 4.26 13.72 18.12
C ASP A 184 4.95 12.79 17.10
N LEU A 185 4.73 13.04 15.80
CA LEU A 185 5.37 12.28 14.72
C LEU A 185 6.89 12.41 14.71
N ALA A 186 7.45 13.53 15.19
CA ALA A 186 8.90 13.70 15.27
C ALA A 186 9.56 12.70 16.24
N ASN A 187 8.78 12.12 17.13
CA ASN A 187 9.22 11.12 18.10
C ASN A 187 8.97 9.68 17.63
N VAL A 188 8.39 9.48 16.45
CA VAL A 188 8.28 8.14 15.86
C VAL A 188 9.63 7.75 15.26
N VAL A 189 10.33 6.84 15.92
CA VAL A 189 11.68 6.42 15.54
C VAL A 189 11.68 5.34 14.46
N ALA A 190 10.60 4.56 14.36
CA ALA A 190 10.41 3.56 13.29
C ALA A 190 8.93 3.24 13.08
N GLY A 191 8.54 3.05 11.83
CA GLY A 191 7.24 2.54 11.40
C GLY A 191 7.39 1.23 10.62
N PHE A 192 6.45 0.32 10.82
CA PHE A 192 6.40 -0.98 10.14
C PHE A 192 5.01 -1.17 9.54
N ASN A 193 4.96 -1.39 8.23
CA ASN A 193 3.72 -1.59 7.49
C ASN A 193 3.55 -3.06 7.10
N PHE A 194 2.39 -3.61 7.40
CA PHE A 194 1.97 -4.95 7.01
C PHE A 194 0.78 -4.81 6.08
N ASP A 195 1.04 -5.04 4.82
CA ASP A 195 0.03 -4.93 3.78
C ASP A 195 0.19 -6.14 2.87
N ARG A 196 -0.80 -7.02 2.96
CA ARG A 196 -0.78 -8.33 2.33
C ARG A 196 0.38 -9.23 2.84
N VAL A 197 0.06 -10.22 3.62
CA VAL A 197 0.96 -11.31 3.98
C VAL A 197 0.39 -12.59 3.37
N LEU A 198 0.98 -13.07 2.28
CA LEU A 198 0.51 -14.28 1.59
C LEU A 198 0.92 -15.52 2.36
N PRO A 199 0.01 -16.45 2.63
CA PRO A 199 0.33 -17.71 3.29
C PRO A 199 0.91 -18.75 2.31
N THR A 200 1.89 -18.35 1.50
CA THR A 200 2.50 -19.20 0.46
C THR A 200 3.52 -20.21 1.00
N GLY A 201 3.76 -20.21 2.32
CA GLY A 201 4.71 -21.10 2.96
C GLY A 201 5.99 -20.39 3.43
N LYS A 202 7.00 -21.16 3.83
CA LYS A 202 8.26 -20.61 4.32
C LYS A 202 9.14 -20.12 3.18
N THR A 203 9.66 -18.91 3.32
CA THR A 203 10.60 -18.30 2.37
C THR A 203 12.01 -18.21 2.96
N LYS A 204 13.01 -18.25 2.10
CA LYS A 204 14.41 -18.00 2.44
C LYS A 204 14.74 -16.51 2.42
N ASP A 205 13.86 -15.70 1.89
CA ASP A 205 14.01 -14.26 1.71
C ASP A 205 12.83 -13.49 2.30
N MET A 206 12.95 -12.19 2.31
CA MET A 206 11.88 -11.23 2.54
C MET A 206 12.05 -10.09 1.55
N ALA A 207 11.00 -9.72 0.84
CA ALA A 207 11.03 -8.60 -0.07
C ALA A 207 10.88 -7.28 0.70
N VAL A 208 11.65 -6.27 0.32
CA VAL A 208 11.54 -4.91 0.88
C VAL A 208 11.13 -3.95 -0.22
N ILE A 209 9.97 -3.35 -0.03
CA ILE A 209 9.44 -2.36 -0.96
C ILE A 209 10.06 -1.00 -0.63
N GLY A 210 10.73 -0.40 -1.63
CA GLY A 210 11.48 0.84 -1.44
C GLY A 210 12.85 0.64 -0.80
N TYR A 211 13.50 -0.49 -1.07
CA TYR A 211 14.83 -0.83 -0.56
C TYR A 211 15.83 0.32 -0.77
N GLY A 212 16.57 0.67 0.30
CA GLY A 212 17.48 1.81 0.36
C GLY A 212 16.83 3.09 0.91
N ALA A 213 15.61 3.01 1.44
CA ALA A 213 14.87 4.16 1.98
C ALA A 213 15.24 4.49 3.44
N SER A 214 15.63 3.52 4.24
CA SER A 214 15.97 3.74 5.64
C SER A 214 16.96 2.70 6.20
N GLU A 215 17.63 3.04 7.30
CA GLU A 215 18.51 2.11 8.04
C GLU A 215 17.75 0.97 8.76
N LEU A 216 16.42 0.97 8.72
CA LEU A 216 15.62 -0.14 9.26
C LEU A 216 15.88 -1.45 8.51
N GLU A 217 16.33 -1.35 7.28
CA GLU A 217 16.72 -2.48 6.46
C GLU A 217 17.98 -3.19 7.00
N ASP A 218 18.92 -2.44 7.57
CA ASP A 218 20.12 -3.01 8.19
C ASP A 218 19.72 -3.88 9.40
N TYR A 219 18.79 -3.40 10.23
CA TYR A 219 18.26 -4.18 11.36
C TYR A 219 17.48 -5.42 10.87
N LEU A 220 16.70 -5.27 9.81
CA LEU A 220 15.99 -6.40 9.21
C LEU A 220 16.96 -7.45 8.69
N GLU A 221 18.02 -7.03 8.00
CA GLU A 221 19.05 -7.94 7.47
C GLU A 221 19.73 -8.73 8.58
N GLU A 222 20.11 -8.07 9.68
CA GLU A 222 20.70 -8.73 10.84
C GLU A 222 19.77 -9.81 11.43
N GLU A 223 18.48 -9.52 11.55
CA GLU A 223 17.51 -10.48 12.10
C GLU A 223 17.20 -11.63 11.13
N LEU A 224 17.15 -11.36 9.84
CA LEU A 224 16.97 -12.40 8.81
C LEU A 224 18.18 -13.34 8.75
N GLN A 225 19.40 -12.80 8.86
CA GLN A 225 20.62 -13.63 8.88
C GLN A 225 20.63 -14.61 10.05
N LYS A 226 20.14 -14.23 11.23
CA LYS A 226 19.97 -15.14 12.39
C LYS A 226 19.00 -16.29 12.10
N GLN A 227 18.07 -16.09 11.16
CA GLN A 227 17.12 -17.09 10.70
C GLN A 227 17.61 -17.88 9.47
N GLY A 228 18.80 -17.57 8.93
CA GLY A 228 19.31 -18.12 7.68
C GLY A 228 18.55 -17.58 6.45
N ARG A 229 17.97 -16.41 6.57
CA ARG A 229 17.20 -15.71 5.52
C ARG A 229 17.96 -14.46 5.05
N TYR A 230 17.50 -13.85 3.96
CA TYR A 230 18.11 -12.67 3.36
C TYR A 230 17.05 -11.70 2.82
N ILE A 231 17.47 -10.44 2.56
CA ILE A 231 16.61 -9.44 1.93
C ILE A 231 16.69 -9.55 0.42
N ASN A 232 15.54 -9.45 -0.24
CA ASN A 232 15.43 -9.14 -1.65
C ASN A 232 14.81 -7.76 -1.82
N PRO A 233 15.35 -6.90 -2.71
CA PRO A 233 14.64 -5.71 -3.14
C PRO A 233 13.35 -6.05 -3.89
N ASP A 234 12.41 -5.10 -3.94
CA ASP A 234 11.23 -5.19 -4.80
C ASP A 234 11.65 -5.58 -6.23
N PRO A 235 11.13 -6.69 -6.78
CA PRO A 235 11.49 -7.13 -8.13
C PRO A 235 10.87 -6.25 -9.24
N ASN A 236 9.90 -5.39 -8.91
CA ASN A 236 9.15 -4.56 -9.85
C ASN A 236 9.01 -3.11 -9.36
N PRO A 237 10.11 -2.40 -9.04
CA PRO A 237 10.03 -1.07 -8.44
C PRO A 237 9.35 -0.04 -9.36
N GLU A 238 9.34 -0.30 -10.68
CA GLU A 238 8.64 0.53 -11.66
C GLU A 238 7.11 0.51 -11.53
N LYS A 239 6.57 -0.48 -10.81
CA LYS A 239 5.13 -0.55 -10.48
C LYS A 239 4.74 0.42 -9.36
N GLY A 240 5.72 1.00 -8.68
CA GLY A 240 5.53 2.02 -7.67
C GLY A 240 4.80 1.56 -6.41
N TYR A 241 4.92 0.30 -6.01
CA TYR A 241 4.31 -0.24 -4.79
C TYR A 241 4.64 0.57 -3.54
N PHE A 242 5.84 1.17 -3.48
CA PHE A 242 6.24 2.06 -2.38
C PHE A 242 5.28 3.22 -2.14
N TYR A 243 4.54 3.66 -3.16
CA TYR A 243 3.60 4.78 -3.06
C TYR A 243 2.14 4.35 -2.86
N ARG A 244 1.89 3.06 -2.69
CA ARG A 244 0.56 2.47 -2.76
C ARG A 244 0.07 1.85 -1.46
N SER A 245 0.78 2.05 -0.35
CA SER A 245 0.35 1.56 0.96
C SER A 245 0.57 2.61 2.05
N ASP A 246 -0.01 2.39 3.20
CA ASP A 246 -0.18 3.34 4.31
C ASP A 246 1.11 3.98 4.83
N HIS A 247 2.25 3.26 4.74
CA HIS A 247 3.55 3.77 5.20
C HIS A 247 3.96 5.08 4.54
N ILE A 248 3.53 5.31 3.27
CA ILE A 248 3.92 6.51 2.52
C ILE A 248 3.41 7.79 3.17
N SER A 249 2.27 7.75 3.85
CA SER A 249 1.73 8.90 4.58
C SER A 249 2.65 9.36 5.69
N PHE A 250 3.32 8.44 6.36
CA PHE A 250 4.31 8.70 7.41
C PHE A 250 5.68 9.04 6.82
N ALA A 251 6.12 8.34 5.78
CA ALA A 251 7.37 8.62 5.07
C ALA A 251 7.41 10.07 4.54
N LYS A 252 6.32 10.57 3.98
CA LYS A 252 6.16 11.96 3.54
C LYS A 252 6.32 12.98 4.69
N LYS A 253 6.17 12.57 5.94
CA LYS A 253 6.40 13.39 7.13
C LYS A 253 7.78 13.20 7.74
N GLY A 254 8.65 12.41 7.13
CA GLY A 254 10.01 12.16 7.58
C GLY A 254 10.14 11.07 8.63
N VAL A 255 9.11 10.26 8.85
CA VAL A 255 9.19 9.09 9.72
C VAL A 255 9.93 7.97 8.99
N PRO A 256 10.97 7.36 9.58
CA PRO A 256 11.57 6.15 9.01
C PRO A 256 10.56 5.02 9.00
N VAL A 257 10.33 4.41 7.84
CA VAL A 257 9.37 3.31 7.70
C VAL A 257 9.99 2.13 6.97
N LEU A 258 9.56 0.95 7.35
CA LEU A 258 9.87 -0.30 6.67
C LEU A 258 8.56 -0.89 6.13
N TYR A 259 8.52 -1.12 4.84
CA TYR A 259 7.46 -1.87 4.19
C TYR A 259 8.09 -3.15 3.60
N SER A 260 7.80 -4.26 4.27
CA SER A 260 8.22 -5.58 3.80
C SER A 260 7.01 -6.33 3.28
N ASP A 261 7.21 -6.99 2.16
CA ASP A 261 6.29 -7.93 1.55
C ASP A 261 6.83 -9.36 1.72
N ASP A 262 6.05 -10.34 1.30
CA ASP A 262 6.46 -11.75 1.32
C ASP A 262 7.71 -11.97 0.48
N GLY A 263 8.53 -12.95 0.91
CA GLY A 263 9.59 -13.44 0.08
C GLY A 263 9.04 -14.29 -1.07
N PHE A 264 9.85 -14.46 -2.08
CA PHE A 264 9.53 -15.29 -3.26
C PHE A 264 10.52 -16.44 -3.48
N ASP A 265 11.57 -16.60 -2.66
CA ASP A 265 12.40 -17.80 -2.65
C ASP A 265 11.84 -18.81 -1.65
N LEU A 266 10.84 -19.58 -2.07
CA LEU A 266 10.23 -20.60 -1.22
C LEU A 266 11.25 -21.65 -0.78
N VAL A 267 11.13 -22.14 0.45
CA VAL A 267 11.95 -23.25 0.95
C VAL A 267 11.66 -24.51 0.13
N GLU A 268 10.39 -24.76 -0.16
CA GLU A 268 9.91 -25.81 -1.04
C GLU A 268 9.41 -25.17 -2.35
N GLY A 269 9.95 -25.53 -3.48
CA GLY A 269 9.62 -24.98 -4.80
C GLY A 269 10.57 -23.90 -5.32
N GLY A 270 11.23 -23.14 -4.45
CA GLY A 270 12.20 -22.11 -4.85
C GLY A 270 11.57 -20.86 -5.47
N ILE A 271 12.39 -20.10 -6.19
CA ILE A 271 12.01 -18.76 -6.73
C ILE A 271 10.92 -18.88 -7.80
N GLU A 272 10.98 -19.91 -8.67
CA GLU A 272 10.01 -20.06 -9.76
C GLU A 272 8.60 -20.30 -9.22
N GLU A 273 8.47 -21.17 -8.22
CA GLU A 273 7.19 -21.43 -7.58
C GLU A 273 6.67 -20.20 -6.82
N GLY A 274 7.56 -19.50 -6.10
CA GLY A 274 7.16 -18.27 -5.41
C GLY A 274 6.63 -17.21 -6.36
N PHE A 275 7.24 -17.02 -7.52
CA PHE A 275 6.70 -16.11 -8.52
C PHE A 275 5.38 -16.60 -9.13
N ASN A 276 5.19 -17.90 -9.29
CA ASN A 276 3.92 -18.46 -9.75
C ASN A 276 2.79 -18.19 -8.73
N GLU A 277 3.06 -18.38 -7.44
CA GLU A 277 2.10 -18.07 -6.37
C GLU A 277 1.70 -16.59 -6.34
N ILE A 278 2.70 -15.68 -6.40
CA ILE A 278 2.45 -14.24 -6.47
C ILE A 278 1.67 -13.87 -7.73
N TYR A 279 2.01 -14.47 -8.87
CA TYR A 279 1.31 -14.25 -10.13
C TYR A 279 -0.14 -14.74 -10.04
N ASP A 280 -0.37 -15.91 -9.48
CA ASP A 280 -1.70 -16.50 -9.32
C ASP A 280 -2.57 -15.63 -8.40
N TYR A 281 -2.04 -15.27 -7.23
CA TYR A 281 -2.74 -14.35 -6.34
C TYR A 281 -3.07 -13.04 -7.04
N THR A 282 -2.08 -12.38 -7.64
CA THR A 282 -2.25 -11.05 -8.26
C THR A 282 -3.25 -11.06 -9.41
N ASN A 283 -3.32 -12.16 -10.19
CA ASN A 283 -4.20 -12.21 -11.36
C ASN A 283 -5.61 -12.69 -11.06
N PHE A 284 -5.80 -13.52 -10.03
CA PHE A 284 -7.06 -14.23 -9.85
C PHE A 284 -7.73 -13.97 -8.50
N ARG A 285 -7.00 -13.41 -7.50
CA ARG A 285 -7.53 -13.21 -6.16
C ARG A 285 -7.47 -11.76 -5.70
N TYR A 286 -6.36 -11.07 -5.93
CA TYR A 286 -6.16 -9.68 -5.50
C TYR A 286 -7.29 -8.79 -5.99
N HIS A 287 -7.91 -8.05 -5.08
CA HIS A 287 -9.10 -7.21 -5.31
C HIS A 287 -10.27 -7.99 -5.94
N GLY A 288 -10.39 -9.26 -5.62
CA GLY A 288 -11.44 -10.15 -6.08
C GLY A 288 -12.20 -10.81 -4.94
N VAL A 289 -13.39 -11.34 -5.23
CA VAL A 289 -14.18 -12.13 -4.26
C VAL A 289 -13.47 -13.43 -3.84
N ASN A 290 -12.48 -13.86 -4.63
CA ASN A 290 -11.67 -15.05 -4.38
C ASN A 290 -10.51 -14.80 -3.40
N ASP A 291 -10.28 -13.56 -2.93
CA ASP A 291 -9.41 -13.31 -1.78
C ASP A 291 -10.15 -13.65 -0.49
N CYS A 292 -10.26 -14.93 -0.22
CA CYS A 292 -10.93 -15.47 0.94
C CYS A 292 -10.14 -16.64 1.54
N LEU A 293 -10.43 -17.00 2.79
CA LEU A 293 -9.68 -18.02 3.54
C LEU A 293 -9.71 -19.41 2.88
N LEU A 294 -10.76 -19.71 2.13
CA LEU A 294 -10.91 -21.01 1.43
C LEU A 294 -9.94 -21.18 0.25
N TYR A 295 -9.42 -20.07 -0.29
CA TYR A 295 -8.57 -20.08 -1.47
C TYR A 295 -7.15 -19.56 -1.19
N THR A 296 -6.89 -19.05 0.00
CA THR A 296 -5.58 -18.46 0.36
C THR A 296 -4.73 -19.36 1.25
N SER A 297 -5.25 -20.51 1.69
CA SER A 297 -4.49 -21.49 2.45
C SER A 297 -4.82 -22.91 1.98
N ASP A 298 -3.83 -23.81 2.02
CA ASP A 298 -4.01 -25.26 1.81
C ASP A 298 -4.93 -25.93 2.85
N ALA A 299 -5.53 -25.16 3.76
CA ALA A 299 -6.48 -25.66 4.74
C ALA A 299 -7.78 -26.23 4.13
N ALA A 300 -7.98 -26.08 2.82
CA ALA A 300 -9.10 -26.69 2.11
C ALA A 300 -8.90 -28.17 1.77
N ASP A 301 -7.68 -28.70 1.90
CA ASP A 301 -7.36 -30.10 1.57
C ASP A 301 -7.31 -31.05 2.77
N GLU A 302 -7.64 -30.59 3.97
CA GLU A 302 -7.74 -31.42 5.19
C GLU A 302 -9.20 -31.70 5.58
N GLU A 303 -10.02 -32.26 4.67
CA GLU A 303 -11.22 -33.01 5.01
C GLU A 303 -11.09 -34.50 4.67
#